data_2a0a060370f74e76cce025f5ef751ae4
#
_entry.id   2a0a060370f74e76cce025f5ef751ae4
#
_cell.length_a   1.000
_cell.length_b   1.000
_cell.length_c   1.000
_cell.angle_alpha   90.00
_cell.angle_beta   90.00
_cell.angle_gamma   90.00
#
_symmetry.space_group_name_H-M   'P 1'
#
loop_
_entity.id
_entity.type
_entity.pdbx_description
1 polymer ?
#
loop_
_entity_poly.entity_id
_entity_poly.type
_entity_poly.pdbx_seq_one_letter_code
_entity_poly.pdbx_strand_id
1 'polypeptide(L)'
;MKLSCCQSSGGDQGVKLIDGSAIGIVVSEIRVRKRKRLREKELKALAETLLSVTGVEIIGPKDTVDTAEGPECELIIINNVIEGMMVEGRPFPTIRGLLKHKATKSYVSVDMGAVPYVTNGADVMAPGIVEVDPGIKEGDLVWIRDMTHKRPLAIGKALVSAEVMAAKAPGKAIKNLHYVGDKIWKYDER
;
A
#
# COMPACT_ATOMS: atom_id res chain seq x y z
N MET A 1 20.28 37.81 40.46
CA MET A 1 20.29 36.35 40.52
C MET A 1 19.69 35.78 39.26
N LYS A 2 20.47 35.17 38.44
CA LYS A 2 20.10 34.58 37.14
C LYS A 2 19.44 33.21 37.37
N LEU A 3 18.31 32.96 36.76
CA LEU A 3 17.79 31.63 36.52
C LEU A 3 17.58 31.42 35.03
N SER A 4 18.32 30.46 34.50
CA SER A 4 18.37 30.00 33.15
C SER A 4 17.06 29.22 32.81
N CYS A 5 16.43 29.56 31.70
CA CYS A 5 15.29 28.82 31.16
C CYS A 5 15.78 28.01 29.97
N CYS A 6 15.62 26.68 30.06
CA CYS A 6 15.81 25.73 28.98
C CYS A 6 14.76 25.96 27.87
N GLN A 7 15.23 26.19 26.66
CA GLN A 7 14.39 26.20 25.47
C GLN A 7 14.21 24.78 24.95
N SER A 8 12.99 24.30 24.90
CA SER A 8 12.57 23.15 24.11
C SER A 8 12.01 23.65 22.78
N SER A 9 12.65 23.26 21.70
CA SER A 9 12.25 23.52 20.32
C SER A 9 11.02 22.71 19.95
N GLY A 10 9.86 23.34 19.93
CA GLY A 10 8.63 22.81 19.32
C GLY A 10 8.45 23.39 17.92
N GLY A 11 8.31 22.53 16.92
CA GLY A 11 8.11 22.92 15.53
C GLY A 11 6.79 23.68 15.32
N ASP A 12 6.93 24.82 14.70
CA ASP A 12 5.90 25.76 14.34
C ASP A 12 4.94 25.18 13.28
N GLN A 13 3.70 24.91 13.68
CA GLN A 13 2.59 24.72 12.75
C GLN A 13 1.91 26.07 12.53
N GLY A 14 2.37 26.78 11.53
CA GLY A 14 1.80 28.07 11.13
C GLY A 14 0.37 27.94 10.63
N VAL A 15 -0.60 28.14 11.51
CA VAL A 15 -2.00 28.39 11.16
C VAL A 15 -2.10 29.85 10.75
N LYS A 16 -2.19 30.14 9.45
CA LYS A 16 -2.61 31.45 8.93
C LYS A 16 -4.13 31.52 8.95
N LEU A 17 -4.68 32.30 9.87
CA LEU A 17 -6.06 32.76 9.81
C LEU A 17 -6.19 33.80 8.68
N ILE A 18 -7.01 33.49 7.68
CA ILE A 18 -7.48 34.44 6.68
C ILE A 18 -9.00 34.50 6.80
N ASP A 19 -9.53 35.73 6.79
CA ASP A 19 -10.89 36.17 7.04
C ASP A 19 -12.01 35.29 6.49
N GLY A 20 -13.10 35.28 7.25
CA GLY A 20 -14.30 34.51 7.06
C GLY A 20 -14.95 34.67 5.70
N SER A 21 -14.96 33.57 4.96
CA SER A 21 -16.03 33.06 4.12
C SER A 21 -15.46 32.00 3.16
N ALA A 22 -16.06 30.85 3.13
CA ALA A 22 -15.71 29.63 2.40
C ALA A 22 -14.76 28.70 3.17
N ILE A 23 -15.34 27.61 3.68
CA ILE A 23 -14.61 26.39 4.04
C ILE A 23 -14.11 25.79 2.72
N GLY A 24 -13.01 26.32 2.21
CA GLY A 24 -12.24 25.66 1.19
C GLY A 24 -11.57 24.47 1.85
N ILE A 25 -12.00 23.26 1.49
CA ILE A 25 -11.23 22.06 1.74
C ILE A 25 -9.90 22.29 1.02
N VAL A 26 -8.87 22.65 1.79
CA VAL A 26 -7.50 22.66 1.26
C VAL A 26 -7.15 21.20 1.04
N VAL A 27 -7.39 20.71 -0.17
CA VAL A 27 -6.79 19.49 -0.64
C VAL A 27 -5.29 19.77 -0.66
N SER A 28 -4.60 19.37 0.41
CA SER A 28 -3.15 19.48 0.47
C SER A 28 -2.59 18.65 -0.69
N GLU A 29 -2.04 19.33 -1.69
CA GLU A 29 -1.37 18.67 -2.80
C GLU A 29 -0.34 17.69 -2.23
N ILE A 30 -0.46 16.43 -2.62
CA ILE A 30 0.51 15.39 -2.26
C ILE A 30 1.86 15.86 -2.79
N ARG A 31 2.74 16.32 -1.90
CA ARG A 31 4.09 16.76 -2.26
C ARG A 31 4.98 15.55 -2.49
N VAL A 32 4.75 14.84 -3.58
CA VAL A 32 5.66 13.78 -4.04
C VAL A 32 6.94 14.42 -4.59
N ARG A 33 8.07 13.84 -4.23
CA ARG A 33 9.37 14.27 -4.75
C ARG A 33 9.66 13.52 -6.06
N LYS A 34 10.38 14.20 -6.97
CA LYS A 34 10.87 13.61 -8.23
C LYS A 34 9.81 12.89 -9.07
N ARG A 35 8.63 13.47 -9.17
CA ARG A 35 7.58 12.94 -10.02
C ARG A 35 8.02 12.93 -11.49
N LYS A 36 7.94 11.76 -12.14
CA LYS A 36 8.35 11.54 -13.52
C LYS A 36 7.26 10.82 -14.29
N ARG A 37 6.89 11.32 -15.45
CA ARG A 37 5.97 10.66 -16.38
C ARG A 37 6.65 9.45 -17.01
N LEU A 38 5.97 8.29 -17.00
CA LEU A 38 6.43 7.08 -17.68
C LEU A 38 6.29 7.22 -19.19
N ARG A 39 7.28 6.68 -19.92
CA ARG A 39 7.24 6.57 -21.35
C ARG A 39 6.39 5.36 -21.77
N GLU A 40 5.88 5.37 -23.00
CA GLU A 40 4.98 4.32 -23.51
C GLU A 40 5.52 2.89 -23.33
N LYS A 41 6.82 2.67 -23.55
CA LYS A 41 7.46 1.37 -23.36
C LYS A 41 7.46 0.94 -21.89
N GLU A 42 7.79 1.85 -20.97
CA GLU A 42 7.81 1.63 -19.53
C GLU A 42 6.38 1.38 -19.02
N LEU A 43 5.42 2.11 -19.56
CA LEU A 43 3.99 1.98 -19.24
C LEU A 43 3.44 0.60 -19.63
N LYS A 44 3.74 0.09 -20.84
CA LYS A 44 3.32 -1.24 -21.28
C LYS A 44 3.89 -2.33 -20.37
N ALA A 45 5.18 -2.30 -20.09
CA ALA A 45 5.82 -3.28 -19.20
C ALA A 45 5.21 -3.26 -17.79
N LEU A 46 4.92 -2.06 -17.26
CA LEU A 46 4.25 -1.89 -15.97
C LEU A 46 2.83 -2.49 -15.99
N ALA A 47 2.03 -2.16 -17.01
CA ALA A 47 0.67 -2.65 -17.16
C ALA A 47 0.60 -4.18 -17.27
N GLU A 48 1.46 -4.79 -18.09
CA GLU A 48 1.57 -6.24 -18.24
C GLU A 48 1.95 -6.92 -16.93
N THR A 49 2.90 -6.36 -16.18
CA THR A 49 3.31 -6.89 -14.88
C THR A 49 2.18 -6.82 -13.87
N LEU A 50 1.52 -5.68 -13.74
CA LEU A 50 0.38 -5.51 -12.84
C LEU A 50 -0.77 -6.45 -13.20
N LEU A 51 -1.09 -6.60 -14.49
CA LEU A 51 -2.12 -7.54 -14.97
C LEU A 51 -1.77 -8.98 -14.59
N SER A 52 -0.52 -9.40 -14.78
CA SER A 52 -0.08 -10.76 -14.47
C SER A 52 -0.23 -11.09 -12.98
N VAL A 53 0.10 -10.13 -12.10
CA VAL A 53 0.09 -10.30 -10.64
C VAL A 53 -1.32 -10.17 -10.06
N THR A 54 -2.12 -9.23 -10.55
CA THR A 54 -3.44 -8.94 -9.98
C THR A 54 -4.60 -9.66 -10.67
N GLY A 55 -4.40 -10.07 -11.93
CA GLY A 55 -5.42 -10.68 -12.77
C GLY A 55 -6.45 -9.69 -13.32
N VAL A 56 -6.24 -8.37 -13.13
CA VAL A 56 -7.13 -7.31 -13.60
C VAL A 56 -6.32 -6.17 -14.23
N GLU A 57 -6.92 -5.51 -15.22
CA GLU A 57 -6.31 -4.33 -15.85
C GLU A 57 -6.45 -3.13 -14.90
N ILE A 58 -5.31 -2.62 -14.43
CA ILE A 58 -5.24 -1.46 -13.54
C ILE A 58 -5.03 -0.17 -14.33
N ILE A 59 -4.27 -0.27 -15.43
CA ILE A 59 -3.89 0.87 -16.26
C ILE A 59 -4.62 0.77 -17.60
N GLY A 60 -5.52 1.69 -17.84
CA GLY A 60 -6.24 1.79 -19.10
C GLY A 60 -5.46 2.58 -20.18
N PRO A 61 -5.89 2.51 -21.46
CA PRO A 61 -5.17 3.09 -22.60
C PRO A 61 -5.11 4.63 -22.60
N LYS A 62 -5.94 5.29 -21.81
CA LYS A 62 -5.98 6.75 -21.69
C LYS A 62 -5.42 7.27 -20.37
N ASP A 63 -4.97 6.38 -19.50
CA ASP A 63 -4.49 6.77 -18.18
C ASP A 63 -3.12 7.43 -18.25
N THR A 64 -2.95 8.42 -17.41
CA THR A 64 -1.65 9.06 -17.21
C THR A 64 -0.96 8.42 -16.01
N VAL A 65 0.26 7.92 -16.22
CA VAL A 65 1.01 7.23 -15.17
C VAL A 65 2.33 7.92 -14.92
N ASP A 66 2.54 8.27 -13.66
CA ASP A 66 3.77 8.87 -13.17
C ASP A 66 4.37 7.98 -12.08
N THR A 67 5.68 8.04 -11.90
CA THR A 67 6.36 7.53 -10.72
C THR A 67 6.88 8.69 -9.87
N ALA A 68 6.99 8.47 -8.57
CA ALA A 68 7.49 9.46 -7.64
C ALA A 68 8.14 8.83 -6.41
N GLU A 69 9.08 9.54 -5.78
CA GLU A 69 9.64 9.11 -4.49
C GLU A 69 8.61 9.27 -3.37
N GLY A 70 8.23 8.17 -2.75
CA GLY A 70 7.40 8.13 -1.55
C GLY A 70 8.23 8.01 -0.26
N PRO A 71 7.56 7.88 0.90
CA PRO A 71 8.22 7.85 2.21
C PRO A 71 9.08 6.59 2.44
N GLU A 72 8.75 5.47 1.84
CA GLU A 72 9.41 4.18 2.06
C GLU A 72 9.73 3.44 0.75
N CYS A 73 9.10 3.82 -0.35
CA CYS A 73 9.27 3.20 -1.68
C CYS A 73 8.93 4.18 -2.79
N GLU A 74 9.25 3.82 -4.02
CA GLU A 74 8.76 4.54 -5.20
C GLU A 74 7.25 4.27 -5.37
N LEU A 75 6.49 5.33 -5.60
CA LEU A 75 5.04 5.28 -5.77
C LEU A 75 4.66 5.33 -7.26
N ILE A 76 3.60 4.64 -7.61
CA ILE A 76 2.99 4.67 -8.94
C ILE A 76 1.69 5.45 -8.83
N ILE A 77 1.61 6.54 -9.60
CA ILE A 77 0.50 7.49 -9.58
C ILE A 77 -0.26 7.35 -10.90
N ILE A 78 -1.52 6.97 -10.83
CA ILE A 78 -2.40 6.85 -11.98
C ILE A 78 -3.47 7.94 -11.88
N ASN A 79 -3.55 8.81 -12.89
CA ASN A 79 -4.51 9.92 -12.92
C ASN A 79 -4.49 10.78 -11.64
N ASN A 80 -3.30 11.09 -11.12
CA ASN A 80 -3.08 11.84 -9.88
C ASN A 80 -3.47 11.11 -8.57
N VAL A 81 -3.75 9.81 -8.61
CA VAL A 81 -4.04 8.98 -7.43
C VAL A 81 -2.91 7.97 -7.24
N ILE A 82 -2.48 7.74 -6.00
CA ILE A 82 -1.47 6.73 -5.67
C ILE A 82 -2.16 5.35 -5.68
N GLU A 83 -2.00 4.60 -6.77
CA GLU A 83 -2.64 3.30 -6.93
C GLU A 83 -1.65 2.13 -6.90
N GLY A 84 -0.35 2.41 -6.97
CA GLY A 84 0.68 1.38 -6.93
C GLY A 84 1.95 1.84 -6.20
N MET A 85 2.81 0.87 -5.95
CA MET A 85 4.13 1.06 -5.34
C MET A 85 5.13 0.07 -5.93
N MET A 86 6.41 0.42 -5.86
CA MET A 86 7.52 -0.44 -6.27
C MET A 86 8.13 -1.11 -5.03
N VAL A 87 8.09 -2.41 -4.97
CA VAL A 87 8.70 -3.21 -3.89
C VAL A 87 9.82 -4.05 -4.46
N GLU A 88 11.04 -3.81 -4.03
CA GLU A 88 12.23 -4.53 -4.55
C GLU A 88 12.29 -4.52 -6.10
N GLY A 89 11.96 -3.39 -6.74
CA GLY A 89 11.94 -3.24 -8.19
C GLY A 89 10.76 -3.92 -8.90
N ARG A 90 9.79 -4.49 -8.17
CA ARG A 90 8.57 -5.10 -8.71
C ARG A 90 7.36 -4.22 -8.41
N PRO A 91 6.55 -3.88 -9.43
CA PRO A 91 5.35 -3.10 -9.22
C PRO A 91 4.25 -3.94 -8.57
N PHE A 92 3.55 -3.33 -7.62
CA PHE A 92 2.39 -3.92 -6.97
C PHE A 92 1.35 -2.81 -6.66
N PRO A 93 0.04 -3.08 -6.74
CA PRO A 93 -0.96 -2.08 -6.37
C PRO A 93 -0.89 -1.77 -4.87
N THR A 94 -1.18 -0.53 -4.49
CA THR A 94 -1.42 -0.17 -3.09
C THR A 94 -2.78 -0.72 -2.62
N ILE A 95 -3.06 -0.65 -1.33
CA ILE A 95 -4.37 -1.06 -0.80
C ILE A 95 -5.50 -0.26 -1.46
N ARG A 96 -5.29 1.03 -1.76
CA ARG A 96 -6.28 1.87 -2.48
C ARG A 96 -6.48 1.40 -3.92
N GLY A 97 -5.39 1.06 -4.62
CA GLY A 97 -5.47 0.45 -5.95
C GLY A 97 -6.25 -0.87 -5.92
N LEU A 98 -6.02 -1.73 -4.93
CA LEU A 98 -6.76 -2.98 -4.75
C LEU A 98 -8.25 -2.77 -4.45
N LEU A 99 -8.59 -1.76 -3.64
CA LEU A 99 -9.98 -1.40 -3.36
C LEU A 99 -10.72 -0.93 -4.61
N LYS A 100 -10.04 -0.18 -5.49
CA LYS A 100 -10.60 0.34 -6.74
C LYS A 100 -10.76 -0.75 -7.80
N HIS A 101 -9.73 -1.58 -8.01
CA HIS A 101 -9.64 -2.49 -9.16
C HIS A 101 -10.04 -3.95 -8.87
N LYS A 102 -10.31 -4.31 -7.62
CA LYS A 102 -10.80 -5.64 -7.19
C LYS A 102 -9.96 -6.80 -7.75
N ALA A 103 -8.67 -6.80 -7.44
CA ALA A 103 -7.74 -7.86 -7.86
C ALA A 103 -8.25 -9.27 -7.54
N THR A 104 -7.96 -10.21 -8.44
CA THR A 104 -8.45 -11.60 -8.36
C THR A 104 -7.35 -12.62 -8.07
N LYS A 105 -6.07 -12.24 -8.22
CA LYS A 105 -4.90 -13.11 -7.99
C LYS A 105 -4.04 -12.61 -6.82
N SER A 106 -3.10 -13.43 -6.43
CA SER A 106 -2.10 -13.15 -5.38
C SER A 106 -2.72 -12.76 -4.03
N TYR A 107 -3.89 -13.28 -3.71
CA TYR A 107 -4.58 -12.99 -2.46
C TYR A 107 -4.32 -14.03 -1.38
N VAL A 108 -4.36 -13.57 -0.13
CA VAL A 108 -4.38 -14.41 1.06
C VAL A 108 -5.48 -13.91 1.98
N SER A 109 -6.45 -14.77 2.29
CA SER A 109 -7.54 -14.44 3.21
C SER A 109 -7.16 -14.88 4.62
N VAL A 110 -7.32 -13.98 5.60
CA VAL A 110 -7.07 -14.25 7.01
C VAL A 110 -8.36 -14.28 7.81
N ASP A 111 -8.35 -15.00 8.93
CA ASP A 111 -9.47 -15.03 9.85
C ASP A 111 -9.69 -13.67 10.53
N MET A 112 -10.87 -13.47 11.11
CA MET A 112 -11.23 -12.20 11.76
C MET A 112 -10.40 -11.91 13.02
N GLY A 113 -9.83 -12.94 13.66
CA GLY A 113 -8.93 -12.78 14.79
C GLY A 113 -7.57 -12.22 14.41
N ALA A 114 -7.09 -12.52 13.19
CA ALA A 114 -5.83 -11.99 12.68
C ALA A 114 -5.94 -10.53 12.19
N VAL A 115 -7.14 -10.06 11.81
CA VAL A 115 -7.35 -8.71 11.23
C VAL A 115 -6.75 -7.58 12.07
N PRO A 116 -6.98 -7.49 13.41
CA PRO A 116 -6.41 -6.40 14.21
C PRO A 116 -4.87 -6.39 14.22
N TYR A 117 -4.25 -7.55 14.18
CA TYR A 117 -2.78 -7.65 14.15
C TYR A 117 -2.23 -7.21 12.79
N VAL A 118 -2.84 -7.65 11.70
CA VAL A 118 -2.44 -7.30 10.33
C VAL A 118 -2.57 -5.79 10.09
N THR A 119 -3.66 -5.17 10.52
CA THR A 119 -3.89 -3.72 10.39
C THR A 119 -3.02 -2.89 11.33
N ASN A 120 -2.36 -3.50 12.31
CA ASN A 120 -1.33 -2.87 13.14
C ASN A 120 0.10 -3.15 12.64
N GLY A 121 0.26 -3.73 11.45
CA GLY A 121 1.55 -3.97 10.82
C GLY A 121 2.25 -5.26 11.22
N ALA A 122 1.59 -6.15 11.96
CA ALA A 122 2.18 -7.45 12.29
C ALA A 122 2.28 -8.37 11.07
N ASP A 123 3.28 -9.25 11.07
CA ASP A 123 3.44 -10.30 10.09
C ASP A 123 2.31 -11.33 10.21
N VAL A 124 1.93 -11.95 9.08
CA VAL A 124 0.89 -12.97 9.07
C VAL A 124 1.48 -14.34 9.41
N MET A 125 0.87 -15.00 10.39
CA MET A 125 1.21 -16.36 10.78
C MET A 125 0.35 -17.35 9.98
N ALA A 126 0.93 -18.48 9.55
CA ALA A 126 0.22 -19.47 8.73
C ALA A 126 -1.06 -20.04 9.37
N PRO A 127 -1.17 -20.26 10.69
CA PRO A 127 -2.42 -20.69 11.31
C PRO A 127 -3.60 -19.74 11.15
N GLY A 128 -3.35 -18.42 10.98
CA GLY A 128 -4.40 -17.41 10.74
C GLY A 128 -4.86 -17.30 9.29
N ILE A 129 -4.25 -18.05 8.37
CA ILE A 129 -4.62 -18.07 6.96
C ILE A 129 -5.78 -19.05 6.74
N VAL A 130 -6.83 -18.56 6.08
CA VAL A 130 -8.04 -19.36 5.78
C VAL A 130 -8.06 -19.81 4.33
N GLU A 131 -7.64 -18.93 3.42
CA GLU A 131 -7.67 -19.16 1.97
C GLU A 131 -6.44 -18.50 1.33
N VAL A 132 -5.85 -19.15 0.37
CA VAL A 132 -4.66 -18.68 -0.35
C VAL A 132 -4.80 -18.94 -1.83
N ASP A 133 -4.35 -18.02 -2.67
CA ASP A 133 -4.21 -18.24 -4.11
C ASP A 133 -3.13 -19.30 -4.35
N PRO A 134 -3.47 -20.42 -5.02
CA PRO A 134 -2.55 -21.55 -5.22
C PRO A 134 -1.32 -21.21 -6.07
N GLY A 135 -1.35 -20.11 -6.82
CA GLY A 135 -0.23 -19.65 -7.64
C GLY A 135 0.90 -18.98 -6.87
N ILE A 136 0.75 -18.71 -5.58
CA ILE A 136 1.73 -17.99 -4.76
C ILE A 136 2.96 -18.86 -4.48
N LYS A 137 4.14 -18.29 -4.75
CA LYS A 137 5.46 -18.87 -4.44
C LYS A 137 6.14 -18.07 -3.34
N GLU A 138 7.14 -18.68 -2.72
CA GLU A 138 8.03 -17.98 -1.81
C GLU A 138 8.69 -16.77 -2.48
N GLY A 139 8.69 -15.63 -1.81
CA GLY A 139 9.21 -14.37 -2.33
C GLY A 139 8.23 -13.55 -3.17
N ASP A 140 7.02 -14.05 -3.46
CA ASP A 140 6.01 -13.29 -4.19
C ASP A 140 5.40 -12.18 -3.35
N LEU A 141 4.97 -11.10 -4.03
CA LEU A 141 4.16 -10.07 -3.43
C LEU A 141 2.70 -10.52 -3.41
N VAL A 142 2.06 -10.37 -2.26
CA VAL A 142 0.69 -10.82 -2.03
C VAL A 142 -0.10 -9.71 -1.32
N TRP A 143 -1.40 -9.72 -1.50
CA TRP A 143 -2.28 -8.87 -0.72
C TRP A 143 -3.15 -9.70 0.24
N ILE A 144 -3.32 -9.15 1.43
CA ILE A 144 -4.00 -9.80 2.54
C ILE A 144 -5.40 -9.19 2.66
N ARG A 145 -6.41 -10.04 2.76
CA ARG A 145 -7.81 -9.64 2.87
C ARG A 145 -8.50 -10.34 4.04
N ASP A 146 -9.57 -9.74 4.55
CA ASP A 146 -10.44 -10.43 5.50
C ASP A 146 -11.24 -11.55 4.81
N MET A 147 -11.58 -12.59 5.58
CA MET A 147 -12.33 -13.73 5.06
C MET A 147 -13.79 -13.41 4.75
N THR A 148 -14.38 -12.44 5.45
CA THR A 148 -15.82 -12.15 5.41
C THR A 148 -16.20 -11.22 4.25
N HIS A 149 -15.57 -10.06 4.18
CA HIS A 149 -15.90 -9.02 3.19
C HIS A 149 -14.93 -8.99 2.01
N LYS A 150 -13.85 -9.79 2.08
CA LYS A 150 -12.78 -9.84 1.07
C LYS A 150 -12.11 -8.47 0.84
N ARG A 151 -12.09 -7.61 1.87
CA ARG A 151 -11.48 -6.28 1.78
C ARG A 151 -9.97 -6.35 1.95
N PRO A 152 -9.19 -5.66 1.12
CA PRO A 152 -7.75 -5.53 1.30
C PRO A 152 -7.42 -4.88 2.64
N LEU A 153 -6.51 -5.48 3.40
CA LEU A 153 -6.05 -5.02 4.71
C LEU A 153 -4.58 -4.61 4.68
N ALA A 154 -3.77 -5.40 3.97
CA ALA A 154 -2.34 -5.20 3.89
C ALA A 154 -1.75 -5.80 2.60
N ILE A 155 -0.52 -5.45 2.34
CA ILE A 155 0.33 -6.02 1.29
C ILE A 155 1.57 -6.56 1.96
N GLY A 156 2.00 -7.73 1.52
CA GLY A 156 3.16 -8.38 2.11
C GLY A 156 3.96 -9.19 1.10
N LYS A 157 5.05 -9.76 1.60
CA LYS A 157 5.90 -10.70 0.86
C LYS A 157 5.72 -12.09 1.44
N ALA A 158 5.39 -13.05 0.61
CA ALA A 158 5.28 -14.44 0.98
C ALA A 158 6.66 -14.99 1.42
N LEU A 159 6.73 -15.55 2.59
CA LEU A 159 7.94 -16.20 3.14
C LEU A 159 7.95 -17.70 2.86
N VAL A 160 6.81 -18.25 2.48
CA VAL A 160 6.61 -19.66 2.15
C VAL A 160 5.61 -19.77 0.98
N SER A 161 5.58 -20.94 0.32
CA SER A 161 4.64 -21.20 -0.79
C SER A 161 3.19 -21.33 -0.31
N ALA A 162 2.25 -21.24 -1.27
CA ALA A 162 0.82 -21.43 -1.01
C ALA A 162 0.51 -22.78 -0.33
N GLU A 163 1.20 -23.84 -0.73
CA GLU A 163 1.03 -25.18 -0.16
C GLU A 163 1.36 -25.23 1.33
N VAL A 164 2.48 -24.58 1.73
CA VAL A 164 2.90 -24.50 3.14
C VAL A 164 1.94 -23.63 3.93
N MET A 165 1.44 -22.53 3.32
CA MET A 165 0.40 -21.68 3.94
C MET A 165 -0.89 -22.47 4.18
N ALA A 166 -1.34 -23.25 3.19
CA ALA A 166 -2.54 -24.07 3.26
C ALA A 166 -2.41 -25.19 4.31
N ALA A 167 -1.22 -25.74 4.51
CA ALA A 167 -0.93 -26.74 5.53
C ALA A 167 -0.99 -26.18 6.98
N LYS A 168 -1.08 -24.84 7.13
CA LYS A 168 -1.15 -24.15 8.43
C LYS A 168 -0.01 -24.50 9.39
N ALA A 169 1.16 -24.82 8.86
CA ALA A 169 2.33 -25.11 9.67
C ALA A 169 2.67 -23.91 10.57
N PRO A 170 3.05 -24.11 11.84
CA PRO A 170 3.36 -23.01 12.73
C PRO A 170 4.56 -22.23 12.20
N GLY A 171 4.41 -20.90 12.09
CA GLY A 171 5.46 -20.00 11.62
C GLY A 171 4.92 -18.77 10.91
N LYS A 172 5.84 -17.85 10.59
CA LYS A 172 5.53 -16.67 9.80
C LYS A 172 5.37 -17.06 8.32
N ALA A 173 4.22 -16.73 7.76
CA ALA A 173 3.91 -17.02 6.36
C ALA A 173 4.11 -15.81 5.44
N ILE A 174 3.78 -14.60 5.93
CA ILE A 174 3.89 -13.37 5.15
C ILE A 174 4.52 -12.27 6.00
N LYS A 175 5.52 -11.60 5.43
CA LYS A 175 6.07 -10.36 5.99
C LYS A 175 5.21 -9.19 5.56
N ASN A 176 4.68 -8.43 6.51
CA ASN A 176 3.87 -7.24 6.24
C ASN A 176 4.76 -6.09 5.72
N LEU A 177 4.35 -5.42 4.65
CA LEU A 177 5.09 -4.32 4.02
C LEU A 177 4.30 -3.01 3.99
N HIS A 178 2.97 -3.10 3.80
CA HIS A 178 2.07 -1.96 3.72
C HIS A 178 0.70 -2.37 4.27
N TYR A 179 0.11 -1.56 5.15
CA TYR A 179 -1.17 -1.85 5.78
C TYR A 179 -2.05 -0.60 5.91
N VAL A 180 -3.33 -0.79 6.12
CA VAL A 180 -4.30 0.30 6.34
C VAL A 180 -3.88 1.13 7.55
N GLY A 181 -3.63 2.43 7.35
CA GLY A 181 -3.22 3.36 8.41
C GLY A 181 -1.71 3.56 8.56
N ASP A 182 -0.87 2.96 7.74
CA ASP A 182 0.56 3.22 7.70
C ASP A 182 0.92 4.56 7.02
N LYS A 183 2.21 4.80 6.79
CA LYS A 183 2.69 6.04 6.18
C LYS A 183 2.27 6.20 4.72
N ILE A 184 2.23 5.11 3.94
CA ILE A 184 1.83 5.14 2.53
C ILE A 184 0.33 5.43 2.44
N TRP A 185 -0.47 4.75 3.28
CA TRP A 185 -1.91 4.99 3.38
C TRP A 185 -2.22 6.45 3.73
N LYS A 186 -1.60 6.98 4.79
CA LYS A 186 -1.81 8.37 5.24
C LYS A 186 -1.24 9.41 4.28
N TYR A 187 -0.27 9.03 3.46
CA TYR A 187 0.34 9.93 2.49
C TYR A 187 -0.64 10.33 1.38
N ASP A 188 -1.56 9.43 1.04
CA ASP A 188 -2.61 9.66 0.04
C ASP A 188 -3.86 10.37 0.62
N GLU A 189 -3.97 10.46 1.94
CA GLU A 189 -5.08 11.17 2.63
C GLU A 189 -4.86 12.69 2.77
N ARG A 190 -3.71 13.23 2.33
CA ARG A 190 -3.32 14.63 2.54
C ARG A 190 -3.62 15.50 1.35
#